data_d14e1a360960414557305165c5d424c5
#
_entry.id   d14e1a360960414557305165c5d424c5
#
_cell.length_a   1.000
_cell.length_b   1.000
_cell.length_c   1.000
_cell.angle_alpha   90.00
_cell.angle_beta   90.00
_cell.angle_gamma   90.00
#
_symmetry.space_group_name_H-M   'P 1'
#
loop_
_entity.id
_entity.type
_entity.pdbx_description
1 polymer ?
#
loop_
_entity_poly.entity_id
_entity_poly.type
_entity_poly.pdbx_seq_one_letter_code
_entity_poly.pdbx_strand_id
1 'polypeptide(L)'
;VDVFNEADQLRQVPMLSKLDPSKLKLLAFTSEALSYKDGDYLFRAGEPSDSAYVILDGEVDILAQTESGEEVAVLTRGRDELIGEMAVLSNAPRSATLKARGAVKTLRIDNDTFLKLITENPAVALDVMRQLSGKLAEAHEQVETLENRVRKLRRGGGDS
;
A
#
# COMPACT_ATOMS: atom_id res chain seq x y z
N VAL A 1 -2.38 0.05 24.21
CA VAL A 1 -1.57 0.50 23.07
C VAL A 1 -0.60 1.57 23.55
N ASP A 2 0.67 1.38 23.28
CA ASP A 2 1.70 2.32 23.67
C ASP A 2 1.90 3.36 22.53
N VAL A 3 1.32 4.53 22.69
CA VAL A 3 1.39 5.62 21.71
C VAL A 3 2.84 6.05 21.45
N PHE A 4 3.70 6.01 22.45
CA PHE A 4 5.11 6.36 22.31
C PHE A 4 5.86 5.35 21.42
N ASN A 5 5.60 4.06 21.61
CA ASN A 5 6.19 3.01 20.76
C ASN A 5 5.72 3.12 19.32
N GLU A 6 4.44 3.42 19.10
CA GLU A 6 3.90 3.61 17.76
C GLU A 6 4.51 4.84 17.09
N ALA A 7 4.63 5.94 17.82
CA ALA A 7 5.27 7.16 17.29
C ALA A 7 6.73 6.91 16.91
N ASP A 8 7.47 6.19 17.75
CA ASP A 8 8.86 5.84 17.46
C ASP A 8 8.97 4.92 16.24
N GLN A 9 8.05 3.98 16.10
CA GLN A 9 7.99 3.11 14.94
C GLN A 9 7.64 3.89 13.68
N LEU A 10 6.70 4.81 13.75
CA LEU A 10 6.32 5.65 12.61
C LEU A 10 7.49 6.48 12.08
N ARG A 11 8.42 6.86 12.95
CA ARG A 11 9.63 7.57 12.53
C ARG A 11 10.49 6.75 11.58
N GLN A 12 10.38 5.41 11.61
CA GLN A 12 11.12 4.52 10.73
C GLN A 12 10.49 4.44 9.33
N VAL A 13 9.26 4.92 9.17
CA VAL A 13 8.58 4.97 7.86
C VAL A 13 9.16 6.15 7.08
N PRO A 14 9.78 5.92 5.89
CA PRO A 14 10.50 6.99 5.18
C PRO A 14 9.70 8.26 4.96
N MET A 15 8.42 8.14 4.59
CA MET A 15 7.57 9.30 4.32
C MET A 15 7.21 10.11 5.58
N LEU A 16 7.31 9.50 6.75
CA LEU A 16 6.94 10.13 8.03
C LEU A 16 8.16 10.58 8.83
N SER A 17 9.37 10.21 8.41
CA SER A 17 10.61 10.50 9.13
C SER A 17 10.90 11.98 9.30
N LYS A 18 10.34 12.81 8.43
CA LYS A 18 10.54 14.27 8.44
C LYS A 18 9.51 15.03 9.28
N LEU A 19 8.54 14.33 9.84
CA LEU A 19 7.55 14.95 10.72
C LEU A 19 8.15 15.27 12.09
N ASP A 20 7.71 16.37 12.67
CA ASP A 20 8.06 16.71 14.04
C ASP A 20 7.58 15.62 15.00
N PRO A 21 8.30 15.34 16.11
CA PRO A 21 7.87 14.36 17.09
C PRO A 21 6.45 14.55 17.61
N SER A 22 6.02 15.80 17.79
CA SER A 22 4.65 16.12 18.23
C SER A 22 3.60 15.69 17.20
N LYS A 23 3.90 15.84 15.92
CA LYS A 23 3.00 15.42 14.83
C LYS A 23 2.95 13.90 14.71
N LEU A 24 4.07 13.21 14.91
CA LEU A 24 4.11 11.74 14.93
C LEU A 24 3.27 11.18 16.07
N LYS A 25 3.36 11.78 17.26
CA LYS A 25 2.54 11.38 18.41
C LYS A 25 1.05 11.59 18.14
N LEU A 26 0.69 12.72 17.55
CA LEU A 26 -0.69 13.02 17.20
C LEU A 26 -1.22 12.01 16.16
N LEU A 27 -0.42 11.71 15.16
CA LEU A 27 -0.76 10.71 14.14
C LEU A 27 -0.98 9.34 14.76
N ALA A 28 -0.09 8.88 15.62
CA ALA A 28 -0.22 7.61 16.33
C ALA A 28 -1.48 7.57 17.19
N PHE A 29 -1.78 8.68 17.87
CA PHE A 29 -2.95 8.79 18.74
C PHE A 29 -4.26 8.78 17.97
N THR A 30 -4.32 9.45 16.82
CA THR A 30 -5.55 9.58 16.02
C THR A 30 -5.78 8.44 15.03
N SER A 31 -4.79 7.57 14.87
CA SER A 31 -4.86 6.44 13.96
C SER A 31 -5.16 5.15 14.71
N GLU A 32 -5.59 4.13 13.98
CA GLU A 32 -6.03 2.86 14.57
C GLU A 32 -5.02 1.76 14.31
N ALA A 33 -4.50 1.15 15.38
CA ALA A 33 -3.62 -0.02 15.26
C ALA A 33 -4.48 -1.26 15.07
N LEU A 34 -4.22 -2.00 14.00
CA LEU A 34 -4.95 -3.21 13.65
C LEU A 34 -4.01 -4.39 13.50
N SER A 35 -4.46 -5.56 13.95
CA SER A 35 -3.72 -6.82 13.81
C SER A 35 -4.51 -7.79 12.95
N TYR A 36 -3.80 -8.51 12.10
CA TYR A 36 -4.37 -9.49 11.17
C TYR A 36 -3.68 -10.83 11.36
N LYS A 37 -4.43 -11.90 11.14
CA LYS A 37 -3.90 -13.26 11.08
C LYS A 37 -3.64 -13.63 9.63
N ASP A 38 -2.83 -14.66 9.42
CA ASP A 38 -2.58 -15.19 8.09
C ASP A 38 -3.91 -15.44 7.36
N GLY A 39 -4.02 -14.93 6.15
CA GLY A 39 -5.20 -15.10 5.33
C GLY A 39 -6.31 -14.07 5.54
N ASP A 40 -6.20 -13.20 6.54
CA ASP A 40 -7.18 -12.13 6.73
C ASP A 40 -7.06 -11.09 5.62
N TYR A 41 -8.19 -10.54 5.19
CA TYR A 41 -8.21 -9.46 4.21
C TYR A 41 -8.12 -8.10 4.92
N LEU A 42 -7.23 -7.24 4.44
CA LEU A 42 -7.21 -5.85 4.87
C LEU A 42 -8.37 -5.10 4.24
N PHE A 43 -8.53 -5.29 2.93
CA PHE A 43 -9.69 -4.82 2.17
C PHE A 43 -9.75 -5.56 0.84
N ARG A 44 -10.87 -5.43 0.16
CA ARG A 44 -11.11 -6.08 -1.14
C ARG A 44 -11.37 -5.06 -2.23
N ALA A 45 -10.99 -5.39 -3.44
CA ALA A 45 -11.26 -4.56 -4.61
C ALA A 45 -12.76 -4.24 -4.71
N GLY A 46 -13.07 -2.99 -5.01
CA GLY A 46 -14.44 -2.51 -5.11
C GLY A 46 -15.03 -1.96 -3.83
N GLU A 47 -14.43 -2.23 -2.67
CA GLU A 47 -14.90 -1.66 -1.41
C GLU A 47 -14.64 -0.15 -1.37
N PRO A 48 -15.47 0.61 -0.65
CA PRO A 48 -15.21 2.04 -0.45
C PRO A 48 -13.85 2.26 0.24
N SER A 49 -13.11 3.27 -0.21
CA SER A 49 -11.83 3.61 0.41
C SER A 49 -12.03 4.74 1.42
N ASP A 50 -11.75 4.44 2.67
CA ASP A 50 -11.94 5.37 3.78
C ASP A 50 -10.64 5.64 4.55
N SER A 51 -9.54 5.02 4.14
CA SER A 51 -8.29 5.07 4.90
C SER A 51 -7.11 4.61 4.07
N ALA A 52 -5.93 5.06 4.50
CA ALA A 52 -4.64 4.51 4.08
C ALA A 52 -4.04 3.72 5.24
N TYR A 53 -3.13 2.82 4.95
CA TYR A 53 -2.50 1.96 5.95
C TYR A 53 -0.99 2.03 5.85
N VAL A 54 -0.33 2.02 7.01
CA VAL A 54 1.11 1.81 7.10
C VAL A 54 1.32 0.40 7.66
N ILE A 55 2.13 -0.41 7.01
CA ILE A 55 2.48 -1.73 7.53
C ILE A 55 3.53 -1.54 8.61
N LEU A 56 3.17 -1.85 9.85
CA LEU A 56 4.07 -1.77 10.99
C LEU A 56 4.93 -3.03 11.13
N ASP A 57 4.37 -4.18 10.76
CA ASP A 57 5.05 -5.47 10.82
C ASP A 57 4.35 -6.47 9.92
N GLY A 58 5.12 -7.39 9.33
CA GLY A 58 4.59 -8.45 8.49
C GLY A 58 4.57 -8.11 7.00
N GLU A 59 3.92 -8.97 6.25
CA GLU A 59 3.82 -8.85 4.78
C GLU A 59 2.37 -8.96 4.32
N VAL A 60 2.04 -8.22 3.27
CA VAL A 60 0.70 -8.18 2.68
C VAL A 60 0.81 -8.50 1.19
N ASP A 61 -0.01 -9.43 0.73
CA ASP A 61 -0.10 -9.77 -0.68
C ASP A 61 -1.14 -8.90 -1.38
N ILE A 62 -0.76 -8.37 -2.52
CA ILE A 62 -1.69 -7.70 -3.43
C ILE A 62 -2.15 -8.75 -4.42
N LEU A 63 -3.46 -8.97 -4.48
CA LEU A 63 -4.05 -10.06 -5.24
C LEU A 63 -4.74 -9.56 -6.49
N ALA A 64 -4.58 -10.31 -7.58
CA ALA A 64 -5.37 -10.17 -8.78
C ALA A 64 -6.25 -11.40 -8.94
N GLN A 65 -7.45 -11.23 -9.49
CA GLN A 65 -8.33 -12.33 -9.82
C GLN A 65 -8.09 -12.82 -11.24
N THR A 66 -7.94 -14.13 -11.41
CA THR A 66 -7.86 -14.75 -12.73
C THR A 66 -9.28 -14.90 -13.32
N GLU A 67 -9.37 -15.21 -14.61
CA GLU A 67 -10.65 -15.44 -15.28
C GLU A 67 -11.46 -16.55 -14.63
N SER A 68 -10.79 -17.55 -14.05
CA SER A 68 -11.45 -18.67 -13.35
C SER A 68 -11.89 -18.29 -11.93
N GLY A 69 -11.61 -17.06 -11.47
CA GLY A 69 -11.97 -16.58 -10.14
C GLY A 69 -10.95 -16.87 -9.07
N GLU A 70 -9.80 -17.47 -9.40
CA GLU A 70 -8.73 -17.71 -8.45
C GLU A 70 -7.99 -16.42 -8.11
N GLU A 71 -7.65 -16.26 -6.83
CA GLU A 71 -6.83 -15.16 -6.36
C GLU A 71 -5.35 -15.53 -6.47
N VAL A 72 -4.57 -14.68 -7.13
CA VAL A 72 -3.13 -14.88 -7.31
C VAL A 72 -2.39 -13.66 -6.78
N ALA A 73 -1.38 -13.89 -5.94
CA ALA A 73 -0.53 -12.82 -5.45
C ALA A 73 0.36 -12.30 -6.58
N VAL A 74 0.24 -11.01 -6.90
CA VAL A 74 1.02 -10.38 -7.97
C VAL A 74 2.15 -9.51 -7.43
N LEU A 75 1.98 -8.96 -6.21
CA LEU A 75 2.98 -8.16 -5.52
C LEU A 75 2.89 -8.44 -4.03
N THR A 76 3.96 -8.16 -3.29
CA THR A 76 3.99 -8.24 -1.84
C THR A 76 4.52 -6.92 -1.31
N ARG A 77 3.90 -6.42 -0.24
CA ARG A 77 4.33 -5.21 0.47
C ARG A 77 4.71 -5.58 1.89
N GLY A 78 5.67 -4.88 2.45
CA GLY A 78 6.21 -5.21 3.75
C GLY A 78 6.29 -4.03 4.70
N ARG A 79 7.05 -4.21 5.76
CA ARG A 79 7.24 -3.25 6.84
C ARG A 79 7.62 -1.85 6.31
N ASP A 80 7.04 -0.84 6.93
CA ASP A 80 7.26 0.58 6.66
C ASP A 80 6.70 1.08 5.32
N GLU A 81 5.94 0.26 4.62
CA GLU A 81 5.29 0.66 3.37
C GLU A 81 3.88 1.19 3.61
N LEU A 82 3.51 2.18 2.81
CA LEU A 82 2.17 2.74 2.74
C LEU A 82 1.35 1.95 1.72
N ILE A 83 0.15 1.56 2.10
CA ILE A 83 -0.78 0.84 1.21
C ILE A 83 -2.17 1.44 1.28
N GLY A 84 -2.96 1.27 0.21
CA GLY A 84 -4.32 1.77 0.13
C GLY A 84 -4.45 3.26 -0.13
N GLU A 85 -3.35 3.97 -0.32
CA GLU A 85 -3.31 5.42 -0.51
C GLU A 85 -3.86 5.87 -1.86
N MET A 86 -3.71 5.05 -2.90
CA MET A 86 -4.12 5.44 -4.25
C MET A 86 -5.62 5.69 -4.33
N ALA A 87 -6.41 4.82 -3.73
CA ALA A 87 -7.86 4.94 -3.71
C ALA A 87 -8.32 6.19 -2.93
N VAL A 88 -7.63 6.50 -1.83
CA VAL A 88 -7.90 7.71 -1.05
C VAL A 88 -7.59 8.96 -1.87
N LEU A 89 -6.42 9.01 -2.49
CA LEU A 89 -5.97 10.17 -3.26
C LEU A 89 -6.83 10.41 -4.50
N SER A 90 -7.31 9.36 -5.15
CA SER A 90 -8.15 9.47 -6.34
C SER A 90 -9.65 9.51 -6.02
N ASN A 91 -10.03 9.42 -4.74
CA ASN A 91 -11.41 9.36 -4.29
C ASN A 91 -12.20 8.26 -5.03
N ALA A 92 -11.60 7.10 -5.13
CA ALA A 92 -12.14 5.95 -5.88
C ALA A 92 -12.28 4.73 -4.95
N PRO A 93 -13.07 3.72 -5.34
CA PRO A 93 -13.09 2.45 -4.63
C PRO A 93 -11.72 1.77 -4.65
N ARG A 94 -11.51 0.80 -3.75
CA ARG A 94 -10.28 0.03 -3.70
C ARG A 94 -10.01 -0.61 -5.05
N SER A 95 -8.81 -0.44 -5.58
CA SER A 95 -8.41 -0.98 -6.88
C SER A 95 -7.86 -2.39 -6.80
N ALA A 96 -7.51 -2.85 -5.61
CA ALA A 96 -6.91 -4.16 -5.40
C ALA A 96 -7.41 -4.79 -4.11
N THR A 97 -7.27 -6.11 -4.02
CA THR A 97 -7.53 -6.88 -2.81
C THR A 97 -6.21 -7.13 -2.10
N LEU A 98 -6.16 -6.85 -0.79
CA LEU A 98 -4.98 -7.03 0.03
C LEU A 98 -5.24 -8.05 1.13
N LYS A 99 -4.33 -9.03 1.23
CA LYS A 99 -4.47 -10.17 2.14
C LYS A 99 -3.20 -10.34 2.97
N ALA A 100 -3.35 -10.58 4.25
CA ALA A 100 -2.23 -10.80 5.15
C ALA A 100 -1.52 -12.11 4.84
N ARG A 101 -0.20 -12.06 4.71
CA ARG A 101 0.67 -13.21 4.61
C ARG A 101 1.36 -13.38 5.98
N GLY A 102 0.89 -14.33 6.78
CA GLY A 102 1.29 -14.45 8.16
C GLY A 102 0.66 -13.38 9.03
N ALA A 103 1.18 -13.18 10.22
CA ALA A 103 0.73 -12.15 11.15
C ALA A 103 1.14 -10.76 10.64
N VAL A 104 0.19 -9.82 10.63
CA VAL A 104 0.41 -8.46 10.15
C VAL A 104 -0.11 -7.47 11.17
N LYS A 105 0.63 -6.38 11.35
CA LYS A 105 0.18 -5.21 12.11
C LYS A 105 0.21 -3.99 11.21
N THR A 106 -0.86 -3.20 11.25
CA THR A 106 -0.95 -1.96 10.49
C THR A 106 -1.38 -0.81 11.38
N LEU A 107 -1.09 0.39 10.90
CA LEU A 107 -1.69 1.61 11.42
C LEU A 107 -2.64 2.12 10.34
N ARG A 108 -3.92 2.21 10.68
CA ARG A 108 -4.96 2.70 9.79
C ARG A 108 -5.13 4.19 9.99
N ILE A 109 -4.94 4.95 8.94
CA ILE A 109 -5.05 6.41 8.93
C ILE A 109 -6.29 6.76 8.10
N ASP A 110 -7.30 7.39 8.73
CA ASP A 110 -8.52 7.73 8.00
C ASP A 110 -8.26 8.79 6.92
N ASN A 111 -9.21 8.92 5.98
CA ASN A 111 -9.10 9.84 4.85
C ASN A 111 -8.75 11.26 5.26
N ASP A 112 -9.49 11.82 6.19
CA ASP A 112 -9.32 13.22 6.58
C ASP A 112 -7.95 13.44 7.19
N THR A 113 -7.53 12.57 8.07
CA THR A 113 -6.22 12.63 8.71
C THR A 113 -5.10 12.48 7.67
N PHE A 114 -5.24 11.54 6.74
CA PHE A 114 -4.24 11.29 5.70
C PHE A 114 -4.10 12.49 4.75
N LEU A 115 -5.21 13.01 4.26
CA LEU A 115 -5.21 14.15 3.35
C LEU A 115 -4.67 15.41 4.02
N LYS A 116 -5.03 15.63 5.28
CA LYS A 116 -4.52 16.74 6.07
C LYS A 116 -3.02 16.62 6.30
N LEU A 117 -2.52 15.42 6.57
CA LEU A 117 -1.10 15.15 6.71
C LEU A 117 -0.33 15.57 5.46
N ILE A 118 -0.83 15.20 4.29
CA ILE A 118 -0.20 15.53 3.01
C ILE A 118 -0.27 17.02 2.71
N THR A 119 -1.44 17.63 2.88
CA THR A 119 -1.66 19.04 2.51
C THR A 119 -0.94 20.01 3.44
N GLU A 120 -0.74 19.64 4.69
CA GLU A 120 -0.05 20.50 5.68
C GLU A 120 1.44 20.25 5.79
N ASN A 121 1.97 19.19 5.16
CA ASN A 121 3.38 18.80 5.27
C ASN A 121 3.99 18.52 3.90
N PRO A 122 4.54 19.55 3.23
CA PRO A 122 5.08 19.40 1.87
C PRO A 122 6.15 18.31 1.73
N ALA A 123 6.98 18.09 2.75
CA ALA A 123 7.99 17.04 2.72
C ALA A 123 7.35 15.64 2.67
N VAL A 124 6.26 15.44 3.41
CA VAL A 124 5.50 14.19 3.38
C VAL A 124 4.82 14.01 2.02
N ALA A 125 4.21 15.07 1.50
CA ALA A 125 3.59 15.05 0.16
C ALA A 125 4.59 14.62 -0.90
N LEU A 126 5.80 15.16 -0.85
CA LEU A 126 6.85 14.81 -1.81
C LEU A 126 7.25 13.33 -1.70
N ASP A 127 7.39 12.82 -0.48
CA ASP A 127 7.74 11.42 -0.25
C ASP A 127 6.62 10.48 -0.73
N VAL A 128 5.36 10.85 -0.53
CA VAL A 128 4.21 10.11 -1.07
C VAL A 128 4.25 10.10 -2.60
N MET A 129 4.52 11.24 -3.24
CA MET A 129 4.65 11.33 -4.70
C MET A 129 5.77 10.44 -5.22
N ARG A 130 6.92 10.42 -4.54
CA ARG A 130 8.05 9.55 -4.91
C ARG A 130 7.68 8.07 -4.81
N GLN A 131 6.97 7.70 -3.76
CA GLN A 131 6.52 6.33 -3.57
C GLN A 131 5.52 5.91 -4.65
N LEU A 132 4.56 6.78 -4.99
CA LEU A 132 3.61 6.54 -6.07
C LEU A 132 4.30 6.43 -7.42
N SER A 133 5.30 7.29 -7.66
CA SER A 133 6.12 7.23 -8.87
C SER A 133 6.86 5.90 -8.99
N GLY A 134 7.39 5.38 -7.88
CA GLY A 134 8.02 4.06 -7.83
C GLY A 134 7.05 2.92 -8.14
N LYS A 135 5.84 2.99 -7.60
CA LYS A 135 4.79 2.00 -7.89
C LYS A 135 4.38 2.04 -9.36
N LEU A 136 4.32 3.22 -9.95
CA LEU A 136 4.00 3.39 -11.37
C LEU A 136 5.11 2.78 -12.25
N ALA A 137 6.36 3.00 -11.91
CA ALA A 137 7.49 2.42 -12.61
C ALA A 137 7.46 0.88 -12.56
N GLU A 138 7.16 0.29 -11.39
CA GLU A 138 6.95 -1.16 -11.24
C GLU A 138 5.87 -1.67 -12.19
N ALA A 139 4.72 -1.00 -12.23
CA ALA A 139 3.60 -1.39 -13.09
C ALA A 139 4.00 -1.31 -14.57
N HIS A 140 4.76 -0.28 -14.94
CA HIS A 140 5.25 -0.11 -16.31
C HIS A 140 6.20 -1.25 -16.70
N GLU A 141 7.11 -1.65 -15.83
CA GLU A 141 8.01 -2.79 -16.06
C GLU A 141 7.26 -4.10 -16.27
N GLN A 142 6.21 -4.32 -15.48
CA GLN A 142 5.35 -5.51 -15.61
C GLN A 142 4.67 -5.56 -16.99
N VAL A 143 4.15 -4.41 -17.44
CA VAL A 143 3.52 -4.30 -18.76
C VAL A 143 4.53 -4.59 -19.87
N GLU A 144 5.71 -4.00 -19.81
CA GLU A 144 6.77 -4.26 -20.79
C GLU A 144 7.17 -5.74 -20.83
N THR A 145 7.30 -6.38 -19.69
CA THR A 145 7.61 -7.80 -19.59
C THR A 145 6.54 -8.65 -20.27
N LEU A 146 5.26 -8.34 -20.04
CA LEU A 146 4.14 -9.04 -20.66
C LEU A 146 4.13 -8.84 -22.17
N GLU A 147 4.35 -7.61 -22.64
CA GLU A 147 4.45 -7.29 -24.08
C GLU A 147 5.57 -8.09 -24.75
N ASN A 148 6.73 -8.18 -24.11
CA ASN A 148 7.86 -8.94 -24.62
C ASN A 148 7.54 -10.43 -24.70
N ARG A 149 6.84 -10.99 -23.71
CA ARG A 149 6.38 -12.38 -23.73
C ARG A 149 5.42 -12.64 -24.89
N VAL A 150 4.47 -11.74 -25.11
CA VAL A 150 3.52 -11.85 -26.22
C VAL A 150 4.23 -11.81 -27.55
N ARG A 151 5.20 -10.91 -27.74
CA ARG A 151 6.02 -10.84 -28.97
C ARG A 151 6.77 -12.14 -29.22
N LYS A 152 7.39 -12.70 -28.20
CA LYS A 152 8.11 -13.98 -28.31
C LYS A 152 7.18 -15.13 -28.71
N LEU A 153 5.99 -15.19 -28.12
CA LEU A 153 5.00 -16.20 -28.44
C LEU A 153 4.49 -16.07 -29.89
N ARG A 154 4.25 -14.83 -30.35
CA ARG A 154 3.85 -14.56 -31.74
C ARG A 154 4.93 -14.95 -32.73
N ARG A 155 6.20 -14.67 -32.44
CA ARG A 155 7.32 -15.07 -33.28
C ARG A 155 7.47 -16.59 -33.34
N GLY A 156 7.36 -17.27 -32.20
CA GLY A 156 7.41 -18.73 -32.13
C GLY A 156 6.27 -19.39 -32.91
N GLY A 157 5.07 -18.80 -32.88
CA GLY A 157 3.92 -19.28 -33.64
C GLY A 157 3.98 -19.04 -35.15
N GLY A 158 4.79 -18.05 -35.58
CA GLY A 158 4.97 -17.72 -36.99
C GLY A 158 5.96 -18.58 -37.74
N ASP A 159 6.74 -19.38 -37.03
CA ASP A 159 7.84 -20.20 -37.61
C ASP A 159 7.43 -21.64 -37.91
N SER A 160 6.18 -21.93 -37.90
CA SER A 160 5.68 -23.29 -38.18
C SER A 160 5.44 -23.54 -39.66
#